data_e0d2a62774c291bf54894767adcfe438
#
_entry.id   e0d2a62774c291bf54894767adcfe438
#
_cell.length_a   1.000
_cell.length_b   1.000
_cell.length_c   1.000
_cell.angle_alpha   90.00
_cell.angle_beta   90.00
_cell.angle_gamma   90.00
#
_symmetry.space_group_name_H-M   'P 1'
#
loop_
_entity.id
_entity.type
_entity.pdbx_description
1 polymer ?
#
loop_
_entity_poly.entity_id
_entity_poly.type
_entity_poly.pdbx_seq_one_letter_code
_entity_poly.pdbx_strand_id
1 'polypeptide(L)'
;METLGSAKEELDSLFDQLKEVRIRQAHNAGFENYRDYKHRELGRFSYSPEDIMAFHDAVEHEVIPFLRELNQERRDALEVESVRPWDTAVDLDGKTLKPFGDSEELINGAIRILKDVKEGYAAQLEMMKNSGLLDLENRKGKAPGGYNYPLAETKAPFIFMNAVGLHRDVVTLLHESGHAMHTFATRDITITPYLHTPSEVAELASMGMEFLTMDYWGHFYSDPSDLNKARRDQLEGALKFLPWCMIVDAFQQWIYTHPGHTAEERDVYFAGLMDRFNPGVDWS
;
A
#
# COMPACT_ATOMS: atom_id res chain seq x y z
N MET A 1 6.39 -6.27 20.55
CA MET A 1 5.55 -5.21 21.15
C MET A 1 6.22 -4.60 22.39
N GLU A 2 6.65 -5.38 23.39
CA GLU A 2 7.34 -4.86 24.58
C GLU A 2 8.57 -3.97 24.25
N THR A 3 9.40 -4.37 23.28
CA THR A 3 10.60 -3.61 22.87
C THR A 3 10.27 -2.24 22.25
N LEU A 4 9.20 -2.13 21.47
CA LEU A 4 8.77 -0.85 20.91
C LEU A 4 8.13 0.03 21.99
N GLY A 5 7.37 -0.56 22.93
CA GLY A 5 6.80 0.17 24.05
C GLY A 5 7.87 0.77 24.98
N SER A 6 8.97 0.04 25.22
CA SER A 6 10.07 0.53 26.05
C SER A 6 10.87 1.66 25.40
N ALA A 7 10.81 1.84 24.07
CA ALA A 7 11.48 2.90 23.34
C ALA A 7 10.56 4.12 23.06
N LYS A 8 9.31 4.12 23.54
CA LYS A 8 8.31 5.14 23.18
C LYS A 8 8.80 6.56 23.48
N GLU A 9 9.29 6.82 24.69
CA GLU A 9 9.73 8.15 25.10
C GLU A 9 10.91 8.68 24.24
N GLU A 10 11.85 7.80 23.89
CA GLU A 10 12.98 8.16 23.03
C GLU A 10 12.49 8.44 21.59
N LEU A 11 11.58 7.62 21.07
CA LEU A 11 10.99 7.82 19.73
C LEU A 11 10.16 9.11 19.68
N ASP A 12 9.38 9.43 20.69
CA ASP A 12 8.62 10.68 20.78
C ASP A 12 9.54 11.88 20.79
N SER A 13 10.63 11.83 21.57
CA SER A 13 11.66 12.90 21.62
C SER A 13 12.34 13.10 20.26
N LEU A 14 12.72 12.01 19.58
CA LEU A 14 13.32 12.07 18.23
C LEU A 14 12.33 12.62 17.20
N PHE A 15 11.06 12.25 17.31
CA PHE A 15 10.02 12.77 16.42
C PHE A 15 9.82 14.27 16.61
N ASP A 16 9.82 14.77 17.84
CA ASP A 16 9.70 16.21 18.12
C ASP A 16 10.89 16.99 17.54
N GLN A 17 12.12 16.49 17.68
CA GLN A 17 13.30 17.07 17.05
C GLN A 17 13.17 17.09 15.50
N LEU A 18 12.71 15.99 14.91
CA LEU A 18 12.45 15.90 13.47
C LEU A 18 11.39 16.92 13.02
N LYS A 19 10.30 17.06 13.78
CA LYS A 19 9.22 18.03 13.53
C LYS A 19 9.77 19.46 13.53
N GLU A 20 10.58 19.83 14.50
CA GLU A 20 11.23 21.16 14.56
C GLU A 20 12.12 21.44 13.35
N VAL A 21 12.91 20.45 12.91
CA VAL A 21 13.75 20.59 11.71
C VAL A 21 12.89 20.81 10.47
N ARG A 22 11.81 20.06 10.31
CA ARG A 22 10.88 20.18 9.18
C ARG A 22 10.15 21.51 9.15
N ILE A 23 9.71 22.02 10.31
CA ILE A 23 9.10 23.34 10.42
C ILE A 23 10.11 24.44 9.99
N ARG A 24 11.36 24.39 10.47
CA ARG A 24 12.40 25.33 10.03
C ARG A 24 12.68 25.24 8.53
N GLN A 25 12.66 24.04 7.95
CA GLN A 25 12.81 23.84 6.51
C GLN A 25 11.68 24.54 5.74
N ALA A 26 10.44 24.40 6.18
CA ALA A 26 9.29 25.07 5.58
C ALA A 26 9.42 26.60 5.66
N HIS A 27 9.73 27.12 6.84
CA HIS A 27 9.93 28.58 7.03
C HIS A 27 11.06 29.12 6.17
N ASN A 28 12.19 28.42 6.06
CA ASN A 28 13.32 28.83 5.18
C ASN A 28 12.92 28.85 3.70
N ALA A 29 11.95 28.03 3.30
CA ALA A 29 11.40 28.01 1.96
C ALA A 29 10.21 28.99 1.74
N GLY A 30 9.86 29.80 2.78
CA GLY A 30 8.81 30.82 2.72
C GLY A 30 7.39 30.26 2.93
N PHE A 31 7.24 29.07 3.52
CA PHE A 31 5.94 28.49 3.87
C PHE A 31 5.65 28.67 5.36
N GLU A 32 4.36 28.78 5.70
CA GLU A 32 3.90 28.92 7.09
C GLU A 32 4.05 27.61 7.88
N ASN A 33 3.85 26.45 7.22
CA ASN A 33 3.91 25.14 7.84
C ASN A 33 4.55 24.10 6.91
N TYR A 34 4.94 22.96 7.47
CA TYR A 34 5.60 21.89 6.71
C TYR A 34 4.66 21.15 5.77
N ARG A 35 3.34 21.05 6.06
CA ARG A 35 2.35 20.44 5.18
C ARG A 35 2.34 21.12 3.81
N ASP A 36 2.20 22.43 3.78
CA ASP A 36 2.09 23.21 2.55
C ASP A 36 3.40 23.19 1.74
N TYR A 37 4.54 23.29 2.46
CA TYR A 37 5.84 23.10 1.85
C TYR A 37 5.96 21.73 1.18
N LYS A 38 5.65 20.65 1.92
CA LYS A 38 5.79 19.28 1.43
C LYS A 38 4.84 18.95 0.29
N HIS A 39 3.63 19.49 0.32
CA HIS A 39 2.65 19.37 -0.76
C HIS A 39 3.24 19.88 -2.09
N ARG A 40 3.88 21.06 -2.06
CA ARG A 40 4.55 21.65 -3.24
C ARG A 40 5.80 20.87 -3.65
N GLU A 41 6.61 20.45 -2.68
CA GLU A 41 7.83 19.67 -2.92
C GLU A 41 7.53 18.33 -3.60
N LEU A 42 6.39 17.69 -3.25
CA LEU A 42 5.91 16.46 -3.88
C LEU A 42 5.35 16.65 -5.31
N GLY A 43 5.37 17.87 -5.84
CA GLY A 43 4.88 18.15 -7.19
C GLY A 43 3.36 18.17 -7.31
N ARG A 44 2.64 18.31 -6.22
CA ARG A 44 1.17 18.35 -6.17
C ARG A 44 0.66 19.74 -6.56
N PHE A 45 0.56 20.02 -7.85
CA PHE A 45 0.18 21.33 -8.38
C PHE A 45 -1.25 21.42 -8.89
N SER A 46 -1.91 20.28 -9.11
CA SER A 46 -3.25 20.20 -9.69
C SER A 46 -4.39 20.10 -8.68
N TYR A 47 -4.06 19.98 -7.40
CA TYR A 47 -5.01 19.91 -6.29
C TYR A 47 -4.40 20.51 -5.02
N SER A 48 -5.24 20.93 -4.08
CA SER A 48 -4.87 21.59 -2.84
C SER A 48 -4.96 20.66 -1.63
N PRO A 49 -4.41 21.03 -0.46
CA PRO A 49 -4.67 20.32 0.80
C PRO A 49 -6.15 20.26 1.16
N GLU A 50 -6.95 21.27 0.78
CA GLU A 50 -8.39 21.31 1.01
C GLU A 50 -9.13 20.27 0.16
N ASP A 51 -8.68 20.03 -1.08
CA ASP A 51 -9.20 18.94 -1.92
C ASP A 51 -8.92 17.57 -1.30
N ILE A 52 -7.75 17.40 -0.66
CA ILE A 52 -7.41 16.17 0.09
C ILE A 52 -8.38 16.00 1.27
N MET A 53 -8.65 17.05 2.03
CA MET A 53 -9.60 16.98 3.15
C MET A 53 -11.02 16.64 2.68
N ALA A 54 -11.46 17.20 1.55
CA ALA A 54 -12.74 16.84 0.95
C ALA A 54 -12.78 15.37 0.50
N PHE A 55 -11.65 14.80 0.07
CA PHE A 55 -11.54 13.38 -0.23
C PHE A 55 -11.65 12.52 1.04
N HIS A 56 -11.06 12.95 2.17
CA HIS A 56 -11.26 12.26 3.47
C HIS A 56 -12.74 12.20 3.83
N ASP A 57 -13.45 13.31 3.71
CA ASP A 57 -14.89 13.36 4.00
C ASP A 57 -15.70 12.45 3.06
N ALA A 58 -15.34 12.40 1.78
CA ALA A 58 -15.98 11.48 0.82
C ALA A 58 -15.75 10.01 1.19
N VAL A 59 -14.52 9.63 1.57
CA VAL A 59 -14.22 8.26 2.04
C VAL A 59 -15.01 7.92 3.30
N GLU A 60 -15.13 8.86 4.25
CA GLU A 60 -15.93 8.66 5.46
C GLU A 60 -17.41 8.41 5.14
N HIS A 61 -17.98 9.17 4.21
CA HIS A 61 -19.41 9.06 3.90
C HIS A 61 -19.74 7.85 3.01
N GLU A 62 -18.87 7.54 2.04
CA GLU A 62 -19.17 6.55 1.01
C GLU A 62 -18.57 5.16 1.31
N VAL A 63 -17.39 5.09 1.93
CA VAL A 63 -16.66 3.83 2.13
C VAL A 63 -16.87 3.25 3.53
N ILE A 64 -16.89 4.09 4.56
CA ILE A 64 -17.02 3.63 5.95
C ILE A 64 -18.29 2.83 6.22
N PRO A 65 -19.47 3.12 5.63
CA PRO A 65 -20.65 2.26 5.78
C PRO A 65 -20.40 0.82 5.36
N PHE A 66 -19.72 0.58 4.23
CA PHE A 66 -19.36 -0.78 3.77
C PHE A 66 -18.42 -1.49 4.75
N LEU A 67 -17.43 -0.79 5.29
CA LEU A 67 -16.54 -1.38 6.30
C LEU A 67 -17.28 -1.78 7.56
N ARG A 68 -18.27 -1.01 7.97
CA ARG A 68 -19.11 -1.33 9.13
C ARG A 68 -19.89 -2.62 8.88
N GLU A 69 -20.43 -2.81 7.68
CA GLU A 69 -21.12 -4.05 7.29
C GLU A 69 -20.14 -5.23 7.27
N LEU A 70 -18.97 -5.09 6.65
CA LEU A 70 -17.95 -6.13 6.60
C LEU A 70 -17.46 -6.54 8.02
N ASN A 71 -17.26 -5.57 8.91
CA ASN A 71 -16.87 -5.87 10.29
C ASN A 71 -18.01 -6.50 11.09
N GLN A 72 -19.26 -6.16 10.78
CA GLN A 72 -20.43 -6.83 11.36
C GLN A 72 -20.52 -8.29 10.89
N GLU A 73 -20.37 -8.55 9.58
CA GLU A 73 -20.32 -9.92 9.05
C GLU A 73 -19.20 -10.74 9.71
N ARG A 74 -18.04 -10.12 9.90
CA ARG A 74 -16.89 -10.75 10.58
C ARG A 74 -17.18 -11.08 12.01
N ARG A 75 -17.76 -10.15 12.78
CA ARG A 75 -18.15 -10.34 14.17
C ARG A 75 -19.11 -11.52 14.31
N ASP A 76 -20.12 -11.59 13.45
CA ASP A 76 -21.13 -12.63 13.47
C ASP A 76 -20.55 -14.00 13.07
N ALA A 77 -19.66 -14.04 12.06
CA ALA A 77 -18.99 -15.26 11.61
C ALA A 77 -18.00 -15.83 12.64
N LEU A 78 -17.33 -14.95 13.40
CA LEU A 78 -16.38 -15.34 14.45
C LEU A 78 -17.07 -15.61 15.80
N GLU A 79 -18.37 -15.30 15.92
CA GLU A 79 -19.14 -15.43 17.17
C GLU A 79 -18.48 -14.70 18.36
N VAL A 80 -17.90 -13.50 18.11
CA VAL A 80 -17.23 -12.69 19.12
C VAL A 80 -18.10 -11.50 19.56
N GLU A 81 -17.91 -11.01 20.77
CA GLU A 81 -18.63 -9.83 21.29
C GLU A 81 -18.19 -8.54 20.57
N SER A 82 -16.88 -8.39 20.32
CA SER A 82 -16.30 -7.30 19.55
C SER A 82 -15.16 -7.82 18.67
N VAL A 83 -14.98 -7.24 17.48
CA VAL A 83 -13.83 -7.53 16.62
C VAL A 83 -12.61 -6.80 17.14
N ARG A 84 -11.55 -7.51 17.45
CA ARG A 84 -10.26 -6.97 17.87
C ARG A 84 -9.31 -6.81 16.66
N PRO A 85 -8.24 -6.02 16.74
CA PRO A 85 -7.29 -5.84 15.65
C PRO A 85 -6.76 -7.15 15.05
N TRP A 86 -6.48 -8.16 15.88
CA TRP A 86 -6.00 -9.47 15.44
C TRP A 86 -7.07 -10.33 14.76
N ASP A 87 -8.34 -10.08 15.03
CA ASP A 87 -9.46 -10.80 14.40
C ASP A 87 -9.62 -10.35 12.93
N THR A 88 -9.15 -9.15 12.57
CA THR A 88 -9.24 -8.63 11.20
C THR A 88 -8.42 -9.44 10.19
N ALA A 89 -7.41 -10.19 10.66
CA ALA A 89 -6.55 -11.04 9.84
C ALA A 89 -7.03 -12.50 9.77
N VAL A 90 -8.08 -12.88 10.51
CA VAL A 90 -8.61 -14.24 10.50
C VAL A 90 -9.34 -14.49 9.19
N ASP A 91 -9.02 -15.63 8.55
CA ASP A 91 -9.75 -16.12 7.39
C ASP A 91 -11.07 -16.77 7.84
N LEU A 92 -12.19 -16.16 7.51
CA LEU A 92 -13.52 -16.62 7.97
C LEU A 92 -13.91 -17.99 7.42
N ASP A 93 -13.39 -18.35 6.23
CA ASP A 93 -13.68 -19.65 5.61
C ASP A 93 -12.72 -20.75 6.11
N GLY A 94 -11.73 -20.41 6.93
CA GLY A 94 -10.69 -21.33 7.40
C GLY A 94 -9.82 -21.91 6.27
N LYS A 95 -9.93 -21.39 5.05
CA LYS A 95 -9.21 -21.87 3.88
C LYS A 95 -8.20 -20.83 3.37
N THR A 96 -6.94 -21.04 3.69
CA THR A 96 -5.86 -20.22 3.14
C THR A 96 -5.59 -20.56 1.68
N LEU A 97 -5.65 -19.57 0.79
CA LEU A 97 -5.32 -19.73 -0.62
C LEU A 97 -3.82 -19.91 -0.80
N LYS A 98 -3.42 -21.01 -1.46
CA LYS A 98 -2.03 -21.35 -1.80
C LYS A 98 -1.91 -21.55 -3.31
N PRO A 99 -1.84 -20.46 -4.09
CA PRO A 99 -1.91 -20.53 -5.56
C PRO A 99 -0.67 -21.06 -6.26
N PHE A 100 0.47 -21.18 -5.57
CA PHE A 100 1.74 -21.65 -6.14
C PHE A 100 2.60 -22.30 -5.06
N GLY A 101 3.54 -23.16 -5.47
CA GLY A 101 4.47 -23.85 -4.58
C GLY A 101 5.86 -23.24 -4.52
N ASP A 102 6.31 -22.58 -5.59
CA ASP A 102 7.64 -21.96 -5.68
C ASP A 102 7.63 -20.67 -6.52
N SER A 103 8.76 -19.98 -6.55
CA SER A 103 8.89 -18.70 -7.27
C SER A 103 8.81 -18.89 -8.80
N GLU A 104 9.16 -20.03 -9.32
CA GLU A 104 9.07 -20.32 -10.75
C GLU A 104 7.60 -20.45 -11.20
N GLU A 105 6.76 -21.11 -10.40
CA GLU A 105 5.33 -21.19 -10.63
C GLU A 105 4.68 -19.79 -10.54
N LEU A 106 5.09 -18.99 -9.53
CA LEU A 106 4.62 -17.63 -9.36
C LEU A 106 4.95 -16.76 -10.59
N ILE A 107 6.19 -16.75 -11.04
CA ILE A 107 6.63 -15.96 -12.20
C ILE A 107 5.91 -16.41 -13.47
N ASN A 108 5.85 -17.73 -13.73
CA ASN A 108 5.22 -18.25 -14.93
C ASN A 108 3.70 -17.98 -14.94
N GLY A 109 3.05 -18.02 -13.78
CA GLY A 109 1.65 -17.64 -13.64
C GLY A 109 1.44 -16.17 -13.98
N ALA A 110 2.26 -15.28 -13.42
CA ALA A 110 2.20 -13.85 -13.69
C ALA A 110 2.48 -13.52 -15.17
N ILE A 111 3.45 -14.18 -15.82
CA ILE A 111 3.72 -14.02 -17.26
C ILE A 111 2.48 -14.39 -18.08
N ARG A 112 1.77 -15.50 -17.77
CA ARG A 112 0.53 -15.88 -18.48
C ARG A 112 -0.56 -14.83 -18.30
N ILE A 113 -0.78 -14.36 -17.09
CA ILE A 113 -1.75 -13.29 -16.79
C ILE A 113 -1.41 -12.02 -17.58
N LEU A 114 -0.16 -11.56 -17.51
CA LEU A 114 0.27 -10.35 -18.21
C LEU A 114 0.17 -10.49 -19.73
N LYS A 115 0.33 -11.69 -20.28
CA LYS A 115 0.13 -11.98 -21.70
C LYS A 115 -1.32 -11.75 -22.12
N ASP A 116 -2.27 -12.17 -21.31
CA ASP A 116 -3.70 -11.99 -21.59
C ASP A 116 -4.11 -10.50 -21.49
N VAL A 117 -3.45 -9.71 -20.63
CA VAL A 117 -3.63 -8.25 -20.59
C VAL A 117 -2.99 -7.59 -21.82
N LYS A 118 -1.71 -7.88 -22.07
CA LYS A 118 -0.94 -7.33 -23.21
C LYS A 118 0.34 -8.14 -23.41
N GLU A 119 0.53 -8.70 -24.61
CA GLU A 119 1.71 -9.53 -24.93
C GLU A 119 3.06 -8.86 -24.60
N GLY A 120 3.17 -7.55 -24.81
CA GLY A 120 4.38 -6.78 -24.48
C GLY A 120 4.70 -6.76 -22.99
N TYR A 121 3.72 -6.85 -22.11
CA TYR A 121 3.93 -6.92 -20.64
C TYR A 121 4.54 -8.26 -20.24
N ALA A 122 4.03 -9.36 -20.82
CA ALA A 122 4.61 -10.68 -20.60
C ALA A 122 6.06 -10.74 -21.05
N ALA A 123 6.36 -10.22 -22.25
CA ALA A 123 7.73 -10.19 -22.78
C ALA A 123 8.70 -9.39 -21.87
N GLN A 124 8.21 -8.29 -21.27
CA GLN A 124 9.00 -7.48 -20.33
C GLN A 124 9.30 -8.24 -19.02
N LEU A 125 8.29 -8.91 -18.42
CA LEU A 125 8.51 -9.71 -17.21
C LEU A 125 9.40 -10.92 -17.49
N GLU A 126 9.23 -11.57 -18.64
CA GLU A 126 10.09 -12.66 -19.09
C GLU A 126 11.55 -12.22 -19.28
N MET A 127 11.76 -11.05 -19.85
CA MET A 127 13.10 -10.45 -19.98
C MET A 127 13.70 -10.20 -18.58
N MET A 128 12.95 -9.66 -17.63
CA MET A 128 13.42 -9.45 -16.26
C MET A 128 13.81 -10.78 -15.60
N LYS A 129 12.99 -11.84 -15.76
CA LYS A 129 13.28 -13.20 -15.30
C LYS A 129 14.62 -13.68 -15.86
N ASN A 130 14.79 -13.63 -17.17
CA ASN A 130 15.98 -14.14 -17.86
C ASN A 130 17.25 -13.33 -17.55
N SER A 131 17.09 -12.07 -17.14
CA SER A 131 18.20 -11.18 -16.77
C SER A 131 18.52 -11.19 -15.26
N GLY A 132 17.86 -12.03 -14.45
CA GLY A 132 18.09 -12.09 -13.01
C GLY A 132 17.63 -10.85 -12.25
N LEU A 133 16.62 -10.14 -12.76
CA LEU A 133 16.07 -8.90 -12.18
C LEU A 133 14.88 -9.14 -11.25
N LEU A 134 14.67 -10.39 -10.81
CA LEU A 134 13.60 -10.79 -9.91
C LEU A 134 14.20 -11.52 -8.69
N ASP A 135 14.07 -10.94 -7.50
CA ASP A 135 14.41 -11.56 -6.22
C ASP A 135 13.13 -11.74 -5.40
N LEU A 136 12.42 -12.85 -5.63
CA LEU A 136 11.07 -13.03 -5.13
C LEU A 136 10.99 -13.89 -3.84
N GLU A 137 11.93 -14.79 -3.62
CA GLU A 137 11.86 -15.77 -2.52
C GLU A 137 12.16 -15.15 -1.16
N ASN A 138 11.39 -15.55 -0.17
CA ASN A 138 11.71 -15.28 1.22
C ASN A 138 12.89 -16.13 1.70
N ARG A 139 13.80 -15.52 2.49
CA ARG A 139 14.93 -16.21 3.11
C ARG A 139 15.40 -15.52 4.37
N LYS A 140 16.05 -16.27 5.26
CA LYS A 140 16.58 -15.72 6.51
C LYS A 140 17.57 -14.57 6.24
N GLY A 141 17.35 -13.44 6.91
CA GLY A 141 18.19 -12.24 6.79
C GLY A 141 17.84 -11.33 5.63
N LYS A 142 16.86 -11.69 4.77
CA LYS A 142 16.31 -10.80 3.76
C LYS A 142 15.45 -9.73 4.42
N ALA A 143 15.56 -8.47 3.98
CA ALA A 143 14.73 -7.37 4.48
C ALA A 143 13.24 -7.65 4.18
N PRO A 144 12.32 -7.29 5.07
CA PRO A 144 10.88 -7.44 4.82
C PRO A 144 10.39 -6.45 3.76
N GLY A 145 9.22 -6.76 3.16
CA GLY A 145 8.54 -5.92 2.19
C GLY A 145 8.76 -6.36 0.75
N GLY A 146 8.22 -5.59 -0.16
CA GLY A 146 8.37 -5.68 -1.60
C GLY A 146 8.60 -4.29 -2.19
N TYR A 147 9.31 -4.21 -3.30
CA TYR A 147 9.49 -2.97 -4.04
C TYR A 147 9.95 -3.24 -5.48
N ASN A 148 9.64 -2.29 -6.35
CA ASN A 148 10.24 -2.16 -7.66
C ASN A 148 11.32 -1.05 -7.62
N TYR A 149 12.48 -1.30 -8.19
CA TYR A 149 13.55 -0.32 -8.26
C TYR A 149 14.02 -0.11 -9.71
N PRO A 150 13.85 1.09 -10.30
CA PRO A 150 14.33 1.39 -11.64
C PRO A 150 15.86 1.52 -11.65
N LEU A 151 16.55 0.67 -12.40
CA LEU A 151 17.99 0.72 -12.57
C LEU A 151 18.32 1.68 -13.70
N ALA A 152 18.83 2.85 -13.40
CA ALA A 152 19.02 3.94 -14.37
C ALA A 152 20.00 3.59 -15.49
N GLU A 153 21.07 2.85 -15.22
CA GLU A 153 22.09 2.45 -16.19
C GLU A 153 21.57 1.42 -17.19
N THR A 154 20.91 0.36 -16.70
CA THR A 154 20.38 -0.72 -17.53
C THR A 154 19.03 -0.39 -18.14
N LYS A 155 18.37 0.67 -17.69
CA LYS A 155 17.01 1.09 -18.06
C LYS A 155 15.98 -0.03 -17.90
N ALA A 156 16.20 -0.88 -16.91
CA ALA A 156 15.33 -2.00 -16.55
C ALA A 156 15.02 -1.96 -15.05
N PRO A 157 13.81 -2.30 -14.65
CA PRO A 157 13.45 -2.38 -13.24
C PRO A 157 13.96 -3.67 -12.60
N PHE A 158 14.09 -3.64 -11.26
CA PHE A 158 14.36 -4.80 -10.43
C PHE A 158 13.21 -4.98 -9.44
N ILE A 159 12.69 -6.19 -9.29
CA ILE A 159 11.63 -6.51 -8.32
C ILE A 159 12.22 -7.34 -7.18
N PHE A 160 11.98 -6.86 -5.96
CA PHE A 160 12.31 -7.51 -4.71
C PHE A 160 11.01 -7.77 -3.94
N MET A 161 10.83 -9.00 -3.42
CA MET A 161 9.71 -9.33 -2.52
C MET A 161 10.05 -10.55 -1.64
N ASN A 162 9.10 -10.96 -0.80
CA ASN A 162 9.26 -12.08 0.12
C ASN A 162 8.09 -13.06 -0.03
N ALA A 163 8.02 -13.76 -1.16
CA ALA A 163 6.96 -14.72 -1.46
C ALA A 163 7.05 -15.97 -0.56
N VAL A 164 5.89 -16.41 -0.05
CA VAL A 164 5.73 -17.56 0.84
C VAL A 164 4.59 -18.51 0.42
N GLY A 165 4.07 -18.35 -0.80
CA GLY A 165 3.05 -19.23 -1.39
C GLY A 165 1.61 -18.76 -1.16
N LEU A 166 1.38 -17.52 -0.76
CA LEU A 166 0.06 -16.98 -0.45
C LEU A 166 -0.54 -16.18 -1.61
N HIS A 167 -1.87 -16.01 -1.62
CA HIS A 167 -2.57 -15.16 -2.58
C HIS A 167 -1.98 -13.75 -2.64
N ARG A 168 -1.66 -13.17 -1.49
CA ARG A 168 -1.03 -11.85 -1.39
C ARG A 168 0.25 -11.72 -2.19
N ASP A 169 1.02 -12.81 -2.35
CA ASP A 169 2.27 -12.78 -3.12
C ASP A 169 2.00 -12.65 -4.62
N VAL A 170 0.90 -13.24 -5.13
CA VAL A 170 0.44 -13.04 -6.51
C VAL A 170 0.08 -11.58 -6.75
N VAL A 171 -0.73 -11.00 -5.86
CA VAL A 171 -1.12 -9.58 -5.93
C VAL A 171 0.11 -8.69 -5.87
N THR A 172 1.05 -8.95 -4.95
CA THR A 172 2.30 -8.18 -4.82
C THR A 172 3.14 -8.25 -6.12
N LEU A 173 3.33 -9.42 -6.71
CA LEU A 173 4.09 -9.50 -7.97
C LEU A 173 3.41 -8.75 -9.12
N LEU A 174 2.09 -8.79 -9.20
CA LEU A 174 1.33 -8.04 -10.22
C LEU A 174 1.41 -6.53 -9.97
N HIS A 175 1.34 -6.08 -8.72
CA HIS A 175 1.56 -4.71 -8.29
C HIS A 175 2.95 -4.21 -8.71
N GLU A 176 4.01 -4.91 -8.32
CA GLU A 176 5.39 -4.56 -8.69
C GLU A 176 5.61 -4.63 -10.20
N SER A 177 4.90 -5.52 -10.90
CA SER A 177 4.89 -5.55 -12.36
C SER A 177 4.26 -4.30 -12.95
N GLY A 178 3.25 -3.71 -12.31
CA GLY A 178 2.67 -2.42 -12.73
C GLY A 178 3.70 -1.30 -12.69
N HIS A 179 4.47 -1.18 -11.61
CA HIS A 179 5.60 -0.26 -11.54
C HIS A 179 6.68 -0.57 -12.58
N ALA A 180 6.95 -1.86 -12.83
CA ALA A 180 7.91 -2.27 -13.84
C ALA A 180 7.48 -1.84 -15.25
N MET A 181 6.21 -2.05 -15.62
CA MET A 181 5.66 -1.62 -16.91
C MET A 181 5.71 -0.10 -17.06
N HIS A 182 5.46 0.65 -15.99
CA HIS A 182 5.62 2.10 -15.97
C HIS A 182 7.08 2.51 -16.22
N THR A 183 8.04 1.87 -15.57
CA THR A 183 9.47 2.09 -15.79
C THR A 183 9.86 1.82 -17.25
N PHE A 184 9.40 0.73 -17.85
CA PHE A 184 9.65 0.45 -19.27
C PHE A 184 9.01 1.48 -20.19
N ALA A 185 7.82 1.97 -19.86
CA ALA A 185 7.13 2.98 -20.66
C ALA A 185 7.85 4.34 -20.64
N THR A 186 8.55 4.66 -19.55
CA THR A 186 9.23 5.96 -19.36
C THR A 186 10.73 5.93 -19.65
N ARG A 187 11.34 4.78 -19.88
CA ARG A 187 12.80 4.57 -19.98
C ARG A 187 13.53 5.39 -21.05
N ASP A 188 12.80 5.84 -22.06
CA ASP A 188 13.37 6.63 -23.17
C ASP A 188 13.23 8.15 -22.95
N ILE A 189 12.68 8.58 -21.82
CA ILE A 189 12.67 9.97 -21.40
C ILE A 189 14.10 10.38 -21.04
N THR A 190 14.60 11.42 -21.72
CA THR A 190 16.00 11.88 -21.56
C THR A 190 16.18 12.89 -20.43
N ILE A 191 15.11 13.53 -20.00
CA ILE A 191 15.13 14.53 -18.92
C ILE A 191 14.89 13.80 -17.59
N THR A 192 15.96 13.57 -16.83
CA THR A 192 15.94 12.77 -15.59
C THR A 192 14.86 13.18 -14.58
N PRO A 193 14.58 14.47 -14.30
CA PRO A 193 13.49 14.83 -13.40
C PRO A 193 12.10 14.30 -13.83
N TYR A 194 11.86 14.07 -15.11
CA TYR A 194 10.59 13.53 -15.60
C TYR A 194 10.45 12.01 -15.47
N LEU A 195 11.51 11.32 -15.05
CA LEU A 195 11.44 9.90 -14.66
C LEU A 195 10.83 9.71 -13.27
N HIS A 196 10.77 10.76 -12.48
CA HIS A 196 10.19 10.72 -11.13
C HIS A 196 8.75 11.22 -11.18
N THR A 197 7.81 10.31 -10.98
CA THR A 197 6.39 10.63 -10.85
C THR A 197 6.03 10.80 -9.37
N PRO A 198 5.03 11.63 -9.03
CA PRO A 198 4.43 11.63 -7.70
C PRO A 198 3.96 10.21 -7.32
N SER A 199 4.07 9.87 -6.02
CA SER A 199 3.75 8.51 -5.53
C SER A 199 2.35 8.07 -5.91
N GLU A 200 1.35 8.96 -5.83
CA GLU A 200 -0.04 8.68 -6.20
C GLU A 200 -0.21 8.29 -7.68
N VAL A 201 0.64 8.82 -8.57
CA VAL A 201 0.64 8.44 -10.00
C VAL A 201 1.38 7.12 -10.21
N ALA A 202 2.46 6.88 -9.47
CA ALA A 202 3.18 5.61 -9.49
C ALA A 202 2.27 4.46 -9.02
N GLU A 203 1.51 4.68 -7.93
CA GLU A 203 0.58 3.68 -7.40
C GLU A 203 -0.66 3.47 -8.30
N LEU A 204 -1.04 4.45 -9.12
CA LEU A 204 -2.06 4.22 -10.15
C LEU A 204 -1.63 3.14 -11.14
N ALA A 205 -0.35 3.08 -11.49
CA ALA A 205 0.16 2.03 -12.38
C ALA A 205 0.20 0.65 -11.71
N SER A 206 0.61 0.58 -10.45
CA SER A 206 0.73 -0.67 -9.69
C SER A 206 -0.64 -1.23 -9.28
N MET A 207 -1.45 -0.44 -8.59
CA MET A 207 -2.80 -0.86 -8.17
C MET A 207 -3.73 -1.06 -9.38
N GLY A 208 -3.57 -0.25 -10.43
CA GLY A 208 -4.28 -0.47 -11.70
C GLY A 208 -3.97 -1.83 -12.30
N MET A 209 -2.72 -2.30 -12.23
CA MET A 209 -2.34 -3.62 -12.72
C MET A 209 -2.98 -4.75 -11.89
N GLU A 210 -3.10 -4.59 -10.57
CA GLU A 210 -3.83 -5.56 -9.73
C GLU A 210 -5.25 -5.79 -10.25
N PHE A 211 -6.01 -4.71 -10.51
CA PHE A 211 -7.38 -4.80 -10.98
C PHE A 211 -7.51 -5.27 -12.44
N LEU A 212 -6.66 -4.77 -13.34
CA LEU A 212 -6.65 -5.18 -14.75
C LEU A 212 -6.38 -6.67 -14.94
N THR A 213 -5.68 -7.29 -14.00
CA THR A 213 -5.31 -8.70 -14.06
C THR A 213 -6.32 -9.65 -13.44
N MET A 214 -7.30 -9.15 -12.65
CA MET A 214 -8.24 -9.98 -11.88
C MET A 214 -9.03 -10.98 -12.73
N ASP A 215 -9.39 -10.61 -13.97
CA ASP A 215 -10.15 -11.49 -14.87
C ASP A 215 -9.34 -12.71 -15.31
N TYR A 216 -8.02 -12.64 -15.24
CA TYR A 216 -7.08 -13.67 -15.70
C TYR A 216 -6.49 -14.51 -14.56
N TRP A 217 -6.91 -14.31 -13.32
CA TRP A 217 -6.38 -15.06 -12.15
C TRP A 217 -6.71 -16.55 -12.17
N GLY A 218 -7.57 -17.02 -13.09
CA GLY A 218 -7.77 -18.43 -13.38
C GLY A 218 -6.49 -19.19 -13.76
N HIS A 219 -5.40 -18.49 -14.11
CA HIS A 219 -4.08 -19.11 -14.28
C HIS A 219 -3.45 -19.63 -12.97
N PHE A 220 -3.91 -19.13 -11.82
CA PHE A 220 -3.51 -19.59 -10.50
C PHE A 220 -4.61 -20.43 -9.82
N TYR A 221 -5.88 -20.16 -10.13
CA TYR A 221 -7.01 -20.77 -9.46
C TYR A 221 -7.88 -21.57 -10.45
N SER A 222 -7.75 -22.90 -10.43
CA SER A 222 -8.60 -23.79 -11.26
C SER A 222 -9.98 -24.03 -10.63
N ASP A 223 -10.09 -23.92 -9.31
CA ASP A 223 -11.38 -24.01 -8.60
C ASP A 223 -12.09 -22.65 -8.63
N PRO A 224 -13.34 -22.59 -9.15
CA PRO A 224 -14.12 -21.35 -9.18
C PRO A 224 -14.37 -20.72 -7.79
N SER A 225 -14.46 -21.53 -6.74
CA SER A 225 -14.62 -21.06 -5.37
C SER A 225 -13.38 -20.30 -4.90
N ASP A 226 -12.17 -20.84 -5.15
CA ASP A 226 -10.91 -20.20 -4.82
C ASP A 226 -10.69 -18.91 -5.61
N LEU A 227 -11.04 -18.93 -6.90
CA LEU A 227 -10.98 -17.74 -7.75
C LEU A 227 -11.91 -16.63 -7.24
N ASN A 228 -13.15 -16.98 -6.86
CA ASN A 228 -14.09 -16.01 -6.32
C ASN A 228 -13.63 -15.45 -4.97
N LYS A 229 -13.08 -16.32 -4.11
CA LYS A 229 -12.46 -15.86 -2.85
C LYS A 229 -11.32 -14.89 -3.11
N ALA A 230 -10.38 -15.21 -3.99
CA ALA A 230 -9.27 -14.35 -4.34
C ALA A 230 -9.72 -12.97 -4.82
N ARG A 231 -10.74 -12.93 -5.68
CA ARG A 231 -11.32 -11.68 -6.18
C ARG A 231 -12.04 -10.89 -5.08
N ARG A 232 -12.77 -11.56 -4.21
CA ARG A 232 -13.42 -10.92 -3.06
C ARG A 232 -12.38 -10.31 -2.12
N ASP A 233 -11.32 -11.06 -1.78
CA ASP A 233 -10.24 -10.60 -0.92
C ASP A 233 -9.56 -9.34 -1.47
N GLN A 234 -9.36 -9.26 -2.79
CA GLN A 234 -8.82 -8.07 -3.46
C GLN A 234 -9.74 -6.85 -3.36
N LEU A 235 -11.02 -7.02 -3.63
CA LEU A 235 -12.00 -5.93 -3.55
C LEU A 235 -12.18 -5.43 -2.12
N GLU A 236 -12.28 -6.35 -1.15
CA GLU A 236 -12.31 -5.98 0.28
C GLU A 236 -11.01 -5.30 0.72
N GLY A 237 -9.86 -5.76 0.22
CA GLY A 237 -8.56 -5.14 0.47
C GLY A 237 -8.51 -3.69 0.02
N ALA A 238 -9.01 -3.39 -1.18
CA ALA A 238 -9.11 -2.03 -1.70
C ALA A 238 -10.04 -1.14 -0.86
N LEU A 239 -11.20 -1.66 -0.45
CA LEU A 239 -12.12 -0.93 0.43
C LEU A 239 -11.49 -0.63 1.80
N LYS A 240 -10.71 -1.56 2.36
CA LYS A 240 -10.02 -1.40 3.66
C LYS A 240 -8.81 -0.47 3.57
N PHE A 241 -8.18 -0.39 2.38
CA PHE A 241 -7.00 0.44 2.17
C PHE A 241 -7.32 1.94 2.19
N LEU A 242 -8.44 2.37 1.59
CA LEU A 242 -8.82 3.78 1.54
C LEU A 242 -8.90 4.44 2.92
N PRO A 243 -9.67 3.92 3.90
CA PRO A 243 -9.72 4.50 5.25
C PRO A 243 -8.37 4.50 5.96
N TRP A 244 -7.53 3.48 5.75
CA TRP A 244 -6.18 3.47 6.31
C TRP A 244 -5.33 4.63 5.76
N CYS A 245 -5.41 4.89 4.46
CA CYS A 245 -4.76 6.07 3.86
C CYS A 245 -5.27 7.37 4.48
N MET A 246 -6.59 7.47 4.73
CA MET A 246 -7.16 8.68 5.36
C MET A 246 -6.66 8.87 6.79
N ILE A 247 -6.52 7.79 7.58
CA ILE A 247 -5.95 7.86 8.94
C ILE A 247 -4.52 8.43 8.88
N VAL A 248 -3.67 7.85 8.04
CA VAL A 248 -2.26 8.23 7.94
C VAL A 248 -2.12 9.66 7.42
N ASP A 249 -2.85 10.01 6.37
CA ASP A 249 -2.76 11.35 5.79
C ASP A 249 -3.36 12.42 6.71
N ALA A 250 -4.55 12.21 7.28
CA ALA A 250 -5.17 13.14 8.22
C ALA A 250 -4.29 13.39 9.45
N PHE A 251 -3.61 12.34 9.94
CA PHE A 251 -2.66 12.47 11.04
C PHE A 251 -1.46 13.35 10.65
N GLN A 252 -0.90 13.16 9.46
CA GLN A 252 0.19 13.98 8.96
C GLN A 252 -0.25 15.43 8.71
N GLN A 253 -1.46 15.65 8.15
CA GLN A 253 -2.03 16.97 7.98
C GLN A 253 -2.09 17.71 9.33
N TRP A 254 -2.64 17.05 10.35
CA TRP A 254 -2.80 17.62 11.68
C TRP A 254 -1.48 17.93 12.37
N ILE A 255 -0.51 17.00 12.35
CA ILE A 255 0.82 17.18 12.98
C ILE A 255 1.48 18.49 12.53
N TYR A 256 1.47 18.76 11.22
CA TYR A 256 2.20 19.88 10.65
C TYR A 256 1.42 21.19 10.61
N THR A 257 0.12 21.15 10.85
CA THR A 257 -0.71 22.36 11.02
C THR A 257 -0.92 22.74 12.50
N HIS A 258 -0.56 21.86 13.44
CA HIS A 258 -0.64 22.07 14.89
C HIS A 258 0.74 21.88 15.54
N PRO A 259 1.75 22.72 15.22
CA PRO A 259 3.14 22.45 15.59
C PRO A 259 3.42 22.37 17.09
N GLY A 260 2.54 22.96 17.93
CA GLY A 260 2.67 22.99 19.39
C GLY A 260 2.13 21.76 20.13
N HIS A 261 1.65 20.72 19.42
CA HIS A 261 1.09 19.54 20.06
C HIS A 261 2.11 18.72 20.86
N THR A 262 1.66 18.05 21.92
CA THR A 262 2.44 17.11 22.73
C THR A 262 2.35 15.66 22.18
N ALA A 263 3.17 14.76 22.71
CA ALA A 263 3.12 13.34 22.39
C ALA A 263 1.75 12.72 22.74
N GLU A 264 1.20 13.08 23.91
CA GLU A 264 -0.10 12.61 24.36
C GLU A 264 -1.24 13.09 23.44
N GLU A 265 -1.19 14.34 22.99
CA GLU A 265 -2.16 14.86 22.03
C GLU A 265 -2.08 14.14 20.68
N ARG A 266 -0.87 13.73 20.24
CA ARG A 266 -0.70 12.88 19.06
C ARG A 266 -1.41 11.53 19.22
N ASP A 267 -1.18 10.87 20.36
CA ASP A 267 -1.78 9.57 20.66
C ASP A 267 -3.31 9.66 20.65
N VAL A 268 -3.86 10.66 21.32
CA VAL A 268 -5.32 10.89 21.39
C VAL A 268 -5.91 11.20 20.00
N TYR A 269 -5.24 12.04 19.20
CA TYR A 269 -5.71 12.38 17.86
C TYR A 269 -5.66 11.17 16.93
N PHE A 270 -4.58 10.37 16.97
CA PHE A 270 -4.47 9.15 16.18
C PHE A 270 -5.54 8.12 16.56
N ALA A 271 -5.78 7.91 17.85
CA ALA A 271 -6.85 7.03 18.33
C ALA A 271 -8.23 7.47 17.81
N GLY A 272 -8.51 8.80 17.85
CA GLY A 272 -9.75 9.34 17.30
C GLY A 272 -9.90 9.11 15.78
N LEU A 273 -8.80 9.14 15.02
CA LEU A 273 -8.82 8.78 13.60
C LEU A 273 -9.09 7.30 13.38
N MET A 274 -8.53 6.42 14.23
CA MET A 274 -8.81 4.99 14.18
C MET A 274 -10.30 4.71 14.42
N ASP A 275 -10.93 5.36 15.41
CA ASP A 275 -12.36 5.25 15.67
C ASP A 275 -13.21 5.77 14.50
N ARG A 276 -12.79 6.89 13.90
CA ARG A 276 -13.51 7.53 12.78
C ARG A 276 -13.48 6.67 11.51
N PHE A 277 -12.32 6.15 11.14
CA PHE A 277 -12.09 5.50 9.85
C PHE A 277 -12.00 3.97 9.90
N ASN A 278 -12.08 3.37 11.08
CA ASN A 278 -12.05 1.91 11.23
C ASN A 278 -13.15 1.41 12.19
N PRO A 279 -14.41 1.69 11.86
CA PRO A 279 -15.54 1.41 12.73
C PRO A 279 -15.76 -0.10 12.90
N GLY A 280 -16.17 -0.49 14.11
CA GLY A 280 -16.50 -1.88 14.45
C GLY A 280 -15.29 -2.73 14.85
N VAL A 281 -14.10 -2.14 14.93
CA VAL A 281 -12.91 -2.75 15.53
C VAL A 281 -12.67 -2.09 16.89
N ASP A 282 -12.57 -2.91 17.91
CA ASP A 282 -12.32 -2.46 19.29
C ASP A 282 -10.81 -2.42 19.55
N TRP A 283 -10.28 -1.21 19.69
CA TRP A 283 -8.87 -0.91 19.91
C TRP A 283 -8.49 -0.77 21.40
N SER A 284 -9.46 -0.96 22.33
CA SER A 284 -9.24 -0.80 23.77
C SER A 284 -8.37 -1.88 24.42
#